data_cdb813f545281db6dcaeb88c0210f861
#
_entry.id   cdb813f545281db6dcaeb88c0210f861
#
_cell.length_a   1.000
_cell.length_b   1.000
_cell.length_c   1.000
_cell.angle_alpha   90.00
_cell.angle_beta   90.00
_cell.angle_gamma   90.00
#
_symmetry.space_group_name_H-M   'P 1'
#
loop_
_entity.id
_entity.type
_entity.pdbx_description
1 polymer ?
#
loop_
_entity_poly.entity_id
_entity_poly.type
_entity_poly.pdbx_seq_one_letter_code
_entity_poly.pdbx_strand_id
1 'polypeptide(L)'
;MNSKHPPGTADAPPGATLYAMRRDPISFFMGLARDYGDMVRFRLGDHPHDLFFVSHPDSVRDVLVTQDRSFSKWFSVERIREVLGDGLFVSEGEIHLRQRRLAQPFFHRERIASYAEQMSALAIRLRERWQDGAVVDICREMNWLAMMIVGSTLFGTNVEIDAAEIRDALSEILDQFERSILPQADREDFAKALGRLDTAVYRIIQERRATGEDRGDLLSMLLLAQDEDDGGRMSDLQVRDEAMTIFLAGHETSANALSWCWYLLAQHPEVEVRFHAEVDEALKGRAPRMDDTPRLPLTGRIFAEALRLYPPLWVVGRRALEDIEIGGYPIAKGSVVIISSYVTQHDARWFPEPERFDPERWTAEARAARPKFSYFPFSAGSRACLGEAFAGMEGVLCLAALAQKWRLRVVPGHPIALQPQLTLRARHGIKMTLAARADSPPVA
;
A
#
# COMPACT_ATOMS: atom_id res chain seq x y z
N MET A 1 15.64 -11.63 -39.54
CA MET A 1 14.79 -12.15 -38.46
C MET A 1 13.73 -11.11 -38.19
N ASN A 2 12.46 -11.37 -38.55
CA ASN A 2 11.38 -10.46 -38.18
C ASN A 2 11.25 -10.48 -36.64
N SER A 3 11.73 -9.46 -35.98
CA SER A 3 11.52 -9.30 -34.56
C SER A 3 10.02 -9.16 -34.31
N LYS A 4 9.41 -10.21 -33.77
CA LYS A 4 7.99 -10.24 -33.43
C LYS A 4 7.78 -9.28 -32.27
N HIS A 5 7.39 -8.07 -32.55
CA HIS A 5 6.98 -7.13 -31.49
C HIS A 5 5.55 -7.45 -31.03
N PRO A 6 5.22 -7.26 -29.74
CA PRO A 6 3.84 -7.37 -29.28
C PRO A 6 2.96 -6.30 -29.94
N PRO A 7 1.64 -6.55 -30.05
CA PRO A 7 0.69 -5.57 -30.56
C PRO A 7 0.64 -4.34 -29.62
N GLY A 8 0.09 -3.23 -30.09
CA GLY A 8 -0.10 -2.06 -29.22
C GLY A 8 -0.20 -0.74 -29.95
N THR A 9 0.03 0.34 -29.23
CA THR A 9 -0.14 1.72 -29.71
C THR A 9 1.21 2.42 -29.98
N ALA A 10 2.28 1.66 -30.26
CA ALA A 10 3.61 2.24 -30.51
C ALA A 10 3.64 3.20 -31.71
N ASP A 11 2.74 3.02 -32.67
CA ASP A 11 2.59 3.84 -33.89
C ASP A 11 1.51 4.93 -33.76
N ALA A 12 0.96 5.14 -32.55
CA ALA A 12 -0.01 6.22 -32.31
C ALA A 12 0.66 7.61 -32.49
N PRO A 13 -0.12 8.65 -32.83
CA PRO A 13 0.41 10.00 -32.94
C PRO A 13 1.16 10.43 -31.68
N PRO A 14 2.27 11.20 -31.83
CA PRO A 14 3.05 11.70 -30.69
C PRO A 14 2.14 12.39 -29.65
N GLY A 15 2.29 12.04 -28.38
CA GLY A 15 1.52 12.61 -27.27
C GLY A 15 0.12 12.02 -27.03
N ALA A 16 -0.50 11.34 -27.99
CA ALA A 16 -1.85 10.78 -27.82
C ALA A 16 -1.89 9.76 -26.66
N THR A 17 -0.94 8.84 -26.61
CA THR A 17 -0.81 7.83 -25.55
C THR A 17 -0.56 8.49 -24.19
N LEU A 18 0.31 9.50 -24.13
CA LEU A 18 0.58 10.25 -22.90
C LEU A 18 -0.66 10.98 -22.40
N TYR A 19 -1.41 11.61 -23.31
CA TYR A 19 -2.66 12.29 -22.96
C TYR A 19 -3.70 11.31 -22.40
N ALA A 20 -3.91 10.17 -23.08
CA ALA A 20 -4.87 9.15 -22.62
C ALA A 20 -4.48 8.61 -21.23
N MET A 21 -3.21 8.27 -21.03
CA MET A 21 -2.70 7.78 -19.74
C MET A 21 -2.84 8.83 -18.62
N ARG A 22 -2.59 10.12 -18.90
CA ARG A 22 -2.73 11.19 -17.89
C ARG A 22 -4.19 11.49 -17.55
N ARG A 23 -5.10 11.37 -18.53
CA ARG A 23 -6.52 11.66 -18.34
C ARG A 23 -7.20 10.62 -17.45
N ASP A 24 -6.97 9.34 -17.74
CA ASP A 24 -7.53 8.22 -16.99
C ASP A 24 -6.60 6.99 -17.13
N PRO A 25 -5.61 6.86 -16.25
CA PRO A 25 -4.63 5.79 -16.38
C PRO A 25 -5.22 4.39 -16.15
N ILE A 26 -6.26 4.24 -15.33
CA ILE A 26 -6.91 2.94 -15.14
C ILE A 26 -7.61 2.50 -16.42
N SER A 27 -8.48 3.34 -16.97
CA SER A 27 -9.16 3.03 -18.23
C SER A 27 -8.17 2.83 -19.38
N PHE A 28 -7.05 3.55 -19.37
CA PHE A 28 -5.99 3.36 -20.36
C PHE A 28 -5.39 1.95 -20.29
N PHE A 29 -4.93 1.48 -19.13
CA PHE A 29 -4.34 0.15 -19.00
C PHE A 29 -5.37 -0.97 -19.18
N MET A 30 -6.60 -0.79 -18.69
CA MET A 30 -7.70 -1.72 -18.95
C MET A 30 -8.00 -1.83 -20.47
N GLY A 31 -7.98 -0.70 -21.16
CA GLY A 31 -8.13 -0.66 -22.62
C GLY A 31 -6.99 -1.39 -23.34
N LEU A 32 -5.75 -1.19 -22.94
CA LEU A 32 -4.61 -1.91 -23.52
C LEU A 32 -4.78 -3.44 -23.39
N ALA A 33 -5.12 -3.93 -22.19
CA ALA A 33 -5.34 -5.36 -21.96
C ALA A 33 -6.50 -5.92 -22.80
N ARG A 34 -7.61 -5.19 -22.86
CA ARG A 34 -8.81 -5.60 -23.62
C ARG A 34 -8.57 -5.65 -25.13
N ASP A 35 -7.91 -4.62 -25.67
CA ASP A 35 -7.84 -4.41 -27.13
C ASP A 35 -6.63 -5.13 -27.76
N TYR A 36 -5.56 -5.33 -26.99
CA TYR A 36 -4.28 -5.90 -27.48
C TYR A 36 -3.83 -7.18 -26.75
N GLY A 37 -4.46 -7.52 -25.62
CA GLY A 37 -4.14 -8.73 -24.85
C GLY A 37 -3.07 -8.53 -23.76
N ASP A 38 -2.39 -9.62 -23.42
CA ASP A 38 -1.58 -9.72 -22.20
C ASP A 38 -0.22 -9.03 -22.24
N MET A 39 0.27 -8.75 -23.45
CA MET A 39 1.55 -8.08 -23.68
C MET A 39 1.36 -6.99 -24.73
N VAL A 40 1.57 -5.75 -24.34
CA VAL A 40 1.28 -4.59 -25.20
C VAL A 40 2.48 -3.66 -25.26
N ARG A 41 2.89 -3.28 -26.48
CA ARG A 41 3.95 -2.28 -26.71
C ARG A 41 3.35 -0.91 -26.97
N PHE A 42 3.86 0.13 -26.30
CA PHE A 42 3.44 1.50 -26.54
C PHE A 42 4.58 2.50 -26.29
N ARG A 43 4.38 3.77 -26.64
CA ARG A 43 5.33 4.86 -26.43
C ARG A 43 4.68 6.02 -25.69
N LEU A 44 5.44 6.69 -24.85
CA LEU A 44 5.01 7.90 -24.14
C LEU A 44 5.79 9.11 -24.67
N GLY A 45 5.17 9.86 -25.57
CA GLY A 45 5.79 11.06 -26.14
C GLY A 45 7.18 10.78 -26.74
N ASP A 46 8.17 11.57 -26.33
CA ASP A 46 9.56 11.45 -26.77
C ASP A 46 10.40 10.51 -25.91
N HIS A 47 9.78 9.63 -25.12
CA HIS A 47 10.53 8.68 -24.30
C HIS A 47 11.44 7.82 -25.20
N PRO A 48 12.74 7.71 -24.90
CA PRO A 48 13.71 7.11 -25.81
C PRO A 48 13.56 5.60 -25.99
N HIS A 49 12.86 4.95 -25.06
CA HIS A 49 12.65 3.51 -25.08
C HIS A 49 11.18 3.15 -25.17
N ASP A 50 10.92 1.97 -25.69
CA ASP A 50 9.57 1.39 -25.70
C ASP A 50 9.09 1.05 -24.27
N LEU A 51 7.79 1.16 -24.07
CA LEU A 51 7.12 0.72 -22.86
C LEU A 51 6.31 -0.53 -23.19
N PHE A 52 6.30 -1.46 -22.26
CA PHE A 52 5.55 -2.70 -22.36
C PHE A 52 4.58 -2.80 -21.19
N PHE A 53 3.32 -3.05 -21.46
CA PHE A 53 2.33 -3.37 -20.46
C PHE A 53 2.15 -4.88 -20.41
N VAL A 54 2.13 -5.44 -19.19
CA VAL A 54 2.06 -6.89 -18.96
C VAL A 54 0.97 -7.20 -17.94
N SER A 55 0.04 -8.12 -18.28
CA SER A 55 -1.08 -8.50 -17.42
C SER A 55 -1.21 -10.02 -17.17
N HIS A 56 -0.57 -10.90 -17.99
CA HIS A 56 -0.64 -12.33 -17.75
C HIS A 56 0.14 -12.75 -16.50
N PRO A 57 -0.42 -13.58 -15.60
CA PRO A 57 0.24 -14.01 -14.37
C PRO A 57 1.64 -14.58 -14.54
N ASP A 58 1.89 -15.39 -15.60
CA ASP A 58 3.22 -15.93 -15.85
C ASP A 58 4.23 -14.86 -16.21
N SER A 59 3.86 -13.90 -17.05
CA SER A 59 4.73 -12.77 -17.41
C SER A 59 4.95 -11.83 -16.23
N VAL A 60 3.93 -11.64 -15.38
CA VAL A 60 4.07 -10.92 -14.09
C VAL A 60 5.08 -11.62 -13.19
N ARG A 61 5.01 -12.96 -13.08
CA ARG A 61 6.00 -13.76 -12.34
C ARG A 61 7.41 -13.57 -12.91
N ASP A 62 7.54 -13.60 -14.23
CA ASP A 62 8.85 -13.48 -14.87
C ASP A 62 9.51 -12.14 -14.57
N VAL A 63 8.75 -11.03 -14.60
CA VAL A 63 9.28 -9.70 -14.28
C VAL A 63 9.56 -9.51 -12.79
N LEU A 64 8.69 -10.01 -11.90
CA LEU A 64 8.79 -9.74 -10.46
C LEU A 64 9.68 -10.75 -9.72
N VAL A 65 9.88 -11.97 -10.26
CA VAL A 65 10.54 -13.06 -9.56
C VAL A 65 11.64 -13.71 -10.38
N THR A 66 11.31 -14.26 -11.56
CA THR A 66 12.24 -15.12 -12.30
C THR A 66 13.43 -14.33 -12.85
N GLN A 67 13.17 -13.11 -13.32
CA GLN A 67 14.17 -12.22 -13.91
C GLN A 67 14.32 -10.90 -13.15
N ASP A 68 13.99 -10.88 -11.85
CA ASP A 68 13.96 -9.66 -11.05
C ASP A 68 15.31 -8.92 -11.01
N ARG A 69 16.43 -9.63 -11.12
CA ARG A 69 17.80 -9.08 -11.17
C ARG A 69 18.11 -8.36 -12.47
N SER A 70 17.41 -8.67 -13.56
CA SER A 70 17.55 -7.99 -14.85
C SER A 70 16.77 -6.68 -14.91
N PHE A 71 16.18 -6.25 -13.78
CA PHE A 71 15.40 -5.05 -13.70
C PHE A 71 15.80 -4.12 -12.54
N SER A 72 15.72 -2.82 -12.80
CA SER A 72 15.68 -1.77 -11.78
C SER A 72 14.27 -1.20 -11.64
N LYS A 73 14.02 -0.43 -10.58
CA LYS A 73 12.78 0.34 -10.46
C LYS A 73 12.71 1.40 -11.55
N TRP A 74 11.51 1.75 -11.98
CA TRP A 74 11.34 2.78 -12.97
C TRP A 74 11.34 4.18 -12.32
N PHE A 75 11.56 5.18 -13.13
CA PHE A 75 11.92 6.58 -12.81
C PHE A 75 10.91 7.32 -11.90
N SER A 76 9.65 6.89 -11.78
CA SER A 76 8.70 7.48 -10.82
C SER A 76 9.22 7.48 -9.37
N VAL A 77 10.18 6.59 -9.10
CA VAL A 77 10.84 6.46 -7.80
C VAL A 77 11.87 7.57 -7.56
N GLU A 78 12.44 8.19 -8.60
CA GLU A 78 13.46 9.24 -8.46
C GLU A 78 12.90 10.51 -7.78
N ARG A 79 11.64 10.86 -8.04
CA ARG A 79 11.01 12.01 -7.38
C ARG A 79 10.74 11.75 -5.89
N ILE A 80 10.39 10.54 -5.54
CA ILE A 80 10.16 10.14 -4.15
C ILE A 80 11.48 10.11 -3.38
N ARG A 81 12.62 9.95 -4.06
CA ARG A 81 13.95 10.01 -3.45
C ARG A 81 14.24 11.32 -2.74
N GLU A 82 13.68 12.45 -3.19
CA GLU A 82 13.81 13.73 -2.50
C GLU A 82 13.25 13.67 -1.06
N VAL A 83 12.23 12.84 -0.81
CA VAL A 83 11.61 12.63 0.51
C VAL A 83 12.26 11.47 1.26
N LEU A 84 12.45 10.34 0.58
CA LEU A 84 12.83 9.06 1.19
C LEU A 84 14.35 8.83 1.19
N GLY A 85 15.14 9.75 0.63
CA GLY A 85 16.57 9.55 0.51
C GLY A 85 16.91 8.27 -0.25
N ASP A 86 17.82 7.47 0.30
CA ASP A 86 18.17 6.14 -0.20
C ASP A 86 17.51 5.00 0.60
N GLY A 87 16.34 5.24 1.19
CA GLY A 87 15.59 4.23 1.92
C GLY A 87 15.16 3.03 1.03
N LEU A 88 14.73 1.95 1.66
CA LEU A 88 14.46 0.64 1.02
C LEU A 88 13.53 0.72 -0.20
N PHE A 89 12.53 1.62 -0.18
CA PHE A 89 11.59 1.78 -1.29
C PHE A 89 12.26 2.29 -2.57
N VAL A 90 13.30 3.12 -2.45
CA VAL A 90 13.97 3.78 -3.59
C VAL A 90 15.33 3.19 -3.91
N SER A 91 16.02 2.56 -2.95
CA SER A 91 17.36 2.00 -3.13
C SER A 91 17.40 0.84 -4.12
N GLU A 92 18.57 0.64 -4.73
CA GLU A 92 18.84 -0.38 -5.75
C GLU A 92 20.11 -1.19 -5.43
N GLY A 93 20.29 -2.32 -6.10
CA GLY A 93 21.51 -3.13 -6.03
C GLY A 93 21.88 -3.57 -4.61
N GLU A 94 23.17 -3.50 -4.28
CA GLU A 94 23.71 -3.93 -2.98
C GLU A 94 23.17 -3.12 -1.80
N ILE A 95 22.91 -1.82 -2.01
CA ILE A 95 22.32 -0.95 -0.97
C ILE A 95 20.92 -1.49 -0.60
N HIS A 96 20.09 -1.80 -1.60
CA HIS A 96 18.76 -2.36 -1.35
C HIS A 96 18.84 -3.70 -0.61
N LEU A 97 19.73 -4.59 -1.03
CA LEU A 97 19.87 -5.91 -0.42
C LEU A 97 20.31 -5.79 1.05
N ARG A 98 21.27 -4.92 1.33
CA ARG A 98 21.75 -4.64 2.68
C ARG A 98 20.65 -4.06 3.56
N GLN A 99 19.95 -3.02 3.12
CA GLN A 99 18.87 -2.39 3.86
C GLN A 99 17.71 -3.36 4.10
N ARG A 100 17.34 -4.16 3.09
CA ARG A 100 16.32 -5.18 3.24
C ARG A 100 16.69 -6.20 4.32
N ARG A 101 17.93 -6.67 4.34
CA ARG A 101 18.44 -7.62 5.34
C ARG A 101 18.37 -7.03 6.75
N LEU A 102 18.77 -5.77 6.90
CA LEU A 102 18.71 -5.06 8.20
C LEU A 102 17.26 -4.76 8.65
N ALA A 103 16.34 -4.49 7.73
CA ALA A 103 14.95 -4.16 8.04
C ALA A 103 14.05 -5.40 8.22
N GLN A 104 14.35 -6.53 7.59
CA GLN A 104 13.50 -7.72 7.58
C GLN A 104 13.17 -8.28 8.98
N PRO A 105 14.09 -8.33 9.97
CA PRO A 105 13.80 -8.84 11.30
C PRO A 105 12.66 -8.12 12.02
N PHE A 106 12.39 -6.86 11.68
CA PHE A 106 11.33 -6.03 12.29
C PHE A 106 9.93 -6.50 11.93
N PHE A 107 9.82 -7.18 10.79
CA PHE A 107 8.57 -7.74 10.27
C PHE A 107 8.42 -9.24 10.54
N HIS A 108 9.23 -9.80 11.44
CA HIS A 108 9.04 -11.18 11.89
C HIS A 108 7.81 -11.30 12.80
N ARG A 109 7.16 -12.47 12.74
CA ARG A 109 5.88 -12.72 13.40
C ARG A 109 5.84 -12.34 14.89
N GLU A 110 6.90 -12.62 15.62
CA GLU A 110 6.97 -12.31 17.06
C GLU A 110 6.93 -10.80 17.32
N ARG A 111 7.62 -10.01 16.49
CA ARG A 111 7.61 -8.54 16.58
C ARG A 111 6.27 -7.97 16.16
N ILE A 112 5.71 -8.47 15.07
CA ILE A 112 4.37 -8.05 14.64
C ILE A 112 3.35 -8.33 15.76
N ALA A 113 3.48 -9.45 16.47
CA ALA A 113 2.63 -9.78 17.62
C ALA A 113 2.67 -8.72 18.72
N SER A 114 3.84 -8.13 19.00
CA SER A 114 3.96 -7.08 20.03
C SER A 114 3.24 -5.77 19.63
N TYR A 115 3.00 -5.52 18.34
CA TYR A 115 2.27 -4.35 17.88
C TYR A 115 0.75 -4.53 17.89
N ALA A 116 0.25 -5.77 17.97
CA ALA A 116 -1.18 -6.08 17.90
C ALA A 116 -2.01 -5.37 18.98
N GLU A 117 -1.47 -5.29 20.21
CA GLU A 117 -2.16 -4.60 21.30
C GLU A 117 -2.29 -3.09 21.05
N GLN A 118 -1.25 -2.47 20.49
CA GLN A 118 -1.29 -1.05 20.13
C GLN A 118 -2.27 -0.78 18.99
N MET A 119 -2.29 -1.63 17.95
CA MET A 119 -3.26 -1.54 16.86
C MET A 119 -4.69 -1.59 17.37
N SER A 120 -4.98 -2.57 18.22
CA SER A 120 -6.31 -2.75 18.82
C SER A 120 -6.69 -1.57 19.73
N ALA A 121 -5.78 -1.11 20.58
CA ALA A 121 -6.02 0.01 21.48
C ALA A 121 -6.33 1.31 20.71
N LEU A 122 -5.59 1.59 19.64
CA LEU A 122 -5.81 2.76 18.80
C LEU A 122 -7.12 2.68 18.01
N ALA A 123 -7.47 1.49 17.51
CA ALA A 123 -8.76 1.26 16.84
C ALA A 123 -9.93 1.41 17.82
N ILE A 124 -9.80 0.91 19.06
CA ILE A 124 -10.80 1.10 20.13
C ILE A 124 -10.91 2.59 20.50
N ARG A 125 -9.79 3.30 20.63
CA ARG A 125 -9.79 4.74 20.88
C ARG A 125 -10.55 5.51 19.78
N LEU A 126 -10.35 5.17 18.51
CA LEU A 126 -11.11 5.73 17.41
C LEU A 126 -12.58 5.38 17.52
N ARG A 127 -12.91 4.11 17.77
CA ARG A 127 -14.27 3.60 17.98
C ARG A 127 -15.06 4.38 19.02
N GLU A 128 -14.43 4.73 20.13
CA GLU A 128 -15.08 5.47 21.24
C GLU A 128 -15.23 6.96 20.97
N ARG A 129 -14.48 7.53 20.05
CA ARG A 129 -14.65 8.94 19.61
C ARG A 129 -15.86 9.14 18.70
N TRP A 130 -16.28 8.11 18.02
CA TRP A 130 -17.39 8.17 17.07
C TRP A 130 -18.73 8.31 17.80
N GLN A 131 -19.67 9.04 17.17
CA GLN A 131 -20.99 9.31 17.70
C GLN A 131 -22.06 8.82 16.74
N ASP A 132 -23.14 8.26 17.27
CA ASP A 132 -24.28 7.77 16.48
C ASP A 132 -24.91 8.90 15.66
N GLY A 133 -25.21 8.59 14.40
CA GLY A 133 -25.74 9.55 13.44
C GLY A 133 -24.72 10.56 12.88
N ALA A 134 -23.49 10.61 13.38
CA ALA A 134 -22.47 11.50 12.85
C ALA A 134 -22.06 11.11 11.43
N VAL A 135 -21.74 12.12 10.61
CA VAL A 135 -21.16 11.93 9.28
C VAL A 135 -19.65 12.15 9.37
N VAL A 136 -18.89 11.13 8.96
CA VAL A 136 -17.43 11.19 8.90
C VAL A 136 -16.92 10.95 7.48
N ASP A 137 -15.73 11.44 7.19
CA ASP A 137 -14.97 10.97 6.02
C ASP A 137 -14.11 9.80 6.45
N ILE A 138 -14.51 8.57 6.06
CA ILE A 138 -13.82 7.35 6.50
C ILE A 138 -12.37 7.31 6.03
N CYS A 139 -12.03 7.95 4.89
CA CYS A 139 -10.64 8.04 4.45
C CYS A 139 -9.79 8.84 5.44
N ARG A 140 -10.32 9.92 6.02
CA ARG A 140 -9.63 10.70 7.05
C ARG A 140 -9.50 9.94 8.36
N GLU A 141 -10.54 9.21 8.75
CA GLU A 141 -10.53 8.41 9.98
C GLU A 141 -9.52 7.27 9.89
N MET A 142 -9.50 6.53 8.77
CA MET A 142 -8.53 5.44 8.55
C MET A 142 -7.11 5.97 8.37
N ASN A 143 -6.97 7.15 7.75
CA ASN A 143 -5.68 7.82 7.63
C ASN A 143 -5.12 8.18 9.01
N TRP A 144 -5.94 8.77 9.88
CA TRP A 144 -5.56 9.05 11.26
C TRP A 144 -5.17 7.75 11.99
N LEU A 145 -5.97 6.69 11.87
CA LEU A 145 -5.72 5.42 12.55
C LEU A 145 -4.41 4.77 12.11
N ALA A 146 -4.21 4.60 10.80
CA ALA A 146 -3.00 3.98 10.26
C ALA A 146 -1.73 4.80 10.59
N MET A 147 -1.83 6.13 10.57
CA MET A 147 -0.76 7.02 10.97
C MET A 147 -0.39 6.84 12.44
N MET A 148 -1.40 6.79 13.33
CA MET A 148 -1.15 6.58 14.77
C MET A 148 -0.56 5.21 15.04
N ILE A 149 -0.99 4.17 14.31
CA ILE A 149 -0.44 2.82 14.42
C ILE A 149 1.03 2.81 13.99
N VAL A 150 1.32 3.29 12.78
CA VAL A 150 2.70 3.31 12.28
C VAL A 150 3.60 4.19 13.16
N GLY A 151 3.12 5.36 13.56
CA GLY A 151 3.87 6.25 14.45
C GLY A 151 4.20 5.62 15.80
N SER A 152 3.22 4.95 16.44
CA SER A 152 3.43 4.29 17.74
C SER A 152 4.35 3.07 17.63
N THR A 153 4.25 2.30 16.55
CA THR A 153 5.08 1.11 16.33
C THR A 153 6.49 1.45 15.85
N LEU A 154 6.66 2.56 15.13
CA LEU A 154 7.96 3.02 14.62
C LEU A 154 8.75 3.78 15.68
N PHE A 155 8.12 4.72 16.41
CA PHE A 155 8.82 5.66 17.30
C PHE A 155 8.58 5.40 18.80
N GLY A 156 7.73 4.44 19.17
CA GLY A 156 7.39 4.20 20.56
C GLY A 156 6.37 5.20 21.11
N THR A 157 6.25 5.25 22.42
CA THR A 157 5.24 6.05 23.13
C THR A 157 5.55 7.55 23.13
N ASN A 158 4.54 8.37 23.00
CA ASN A 158 4.41 9.85 22.96
C ASN A 158 4.24 10.46 21.55
N VAL A 159 3.71 9.67 20.65
CA VAL A 159 3.53 10.03 19.24
C VAL A 159 2.54 11.19 19.01
N GLU A 160 1.74 11.62 20.02
CA GLU A 160 0.68 12.61 19.77
C GLU A 160 1.20 14.00 19.37
N ILE A 161 2.32 14.44 19.91
CA ILE A 161 2.91 15.75 19.58
C ILE A 161 3.78 15.60 18.32
N ASP A 162 4.66 14.61 18.31
CA ASP A 162 5.59 14.38 17.20
C ASP A 162 4.85 13.90 15.95
N ALA A 163 3.80 13.06 16.11
CA ALA A 163 2.97 12.61 15.00
C ALA A 163 2.15 13.72 14.38
N ALA A 164 1.72 14.72 15.12
CA ALA A 164 0.99 15.86 14.52
C ALA A 164 1.91 16.65 13.59
N GLU A 165 3.14 16.94 14.00
CA GLU A 165 4.13 17.66 13.20
C GLU A 165 4.57 16.86 11.98
N ILE A 166 4.88 15.57 12.17
CA ILE A 166 5.22 14.63 11.09
C ILE A 166 4.03 14.49 10.12
N ARG A 167 2.80 14.31 10.63
CA ARG A 167 1.59 14.24 9.83
C ARG A 167 1.39 15.46 8.95
N ASP A 168 1.43 16.64 9.55
CA ASP A 168 1.12 17.89 8.85
C ASP A 168 2.17 18.15 7.76
N ALA A 169 3.45 17.91 8.07
CA ALA A 169 4.53 18.01 7.10
C ALA A 169 4.40 16.95 5.98
N LEU A 170 4.06 15.71 6.30
CA LEU A 170 3.85 14.65 5.29
C LEU A 170 2.62 14.91 4.43
N SER A 171 1.49 15.32 5.01
CA SER A 171 0.31 15.68 4.22
C SER A 171 0.62 16.77 3.23
N GLU A 172 1.36 17.81 3.65
CA GLU A 172 1.79 18.90 2.80
C GLU A 172 2.75 18.43 1.68
N ILE A 173 3.70 17.55 2.01
CA ILE A 173 4.62 16.94 1.03
C ILE A 173 3.84 16.10 0.01
N LEU A 174 2.91 15.26 0.47
CA LEU A 174 2.12 14.41 -0.42
C LEU A 174 1.20 15.24 -1.33
N ASP A 175 0.52 16.25 -0.79
CA ASP A 175 -0.31 17.17 -1.56
C ASP A 175 0.50 17.92 -2.62
N GLN A 176 1.72 18.33 -2.29
CA GLN A 176 2.62 18.99 -3.24
C GLN A 176 3.21 18.01 -4.25
N PHE A 177 3.53 16.80 -3.83
CA PHE A 177 3.95 15.74 -4.75
C PHE A 177 2.88 15.46 -5.81
N GLU A 178 1.62 15.51 -5.42
CA GLU A 178 0.47 15.39 -6.32
C GLU A 178 0.33 16.57 -7.28
N ARG A 179 0.61 17.79 -6.79
CA ARG A 179 0.59 19.02 -7.60
C ARG A 179 1.83 19.19 -8.48
N SER A 180 2.94 18.53 -8.19
CA SER A 180 4.24 18.72 -8.87
C SER A 180 4.31 18.19 -10.31
N ILE A 181 3.16 17.78 -10.89
CA ILE A 181 2.97 17.73 -12.35
C ILE A 181 2.93 19.17 -12.94
N LEU A 182 2.90 20.22 -12.10
CA LEU A 182 2.84 21.66 -12.44
C LEU A 182 4.15 22.38 -12.09
N PRO A 183 4.45 23.55 -12.68
CA PRO A 183 5.79 24.15 -12.65
C PRO A 183 6.15 24.85 -11.32
N GLN A 184 7.42 24.78 -10.99
CA GLN A 184 8.32 25.64 -10.18
C GLN A 184 7.80 26.46 -8.96
N ALA A 185 6.51 26.80 -8.83
CA ALA A 185 6.00 27.67 -7.75
C ALA A 185 6.00 27.00 -6.36
N ASP A 186 5.97 25.65 -6.30
CA ASP A 186 5.77 24.90 -5.05
C ASP A 186 7.07 24.34 -4.43
N ARG A 187 8.25 24.60 -5.03
CA ARG A 187 9.52 24.02 -4.53
C ARG A 187 9.94 24.57 -3.17
N GLU A 188 9.66 25.83 -2.89
CA GLU A 188 10.04 26.45 -1.61
C GLU A 188 9.20 25.90 -0.45
N ASP A 189 7.90 25.75 -0.65
CA ASP A 189 7.01 25.19 0.38
C ASP A 189 7.26 23.68 0.59
N PHE A 190 7.56 22.96 -0.49
CA PHE A 190 8.01 21.57 -0.40
C PHE A 190 9.31 21.45 0.43
N ALA A 191 10.31 22.29 0.16
CA ALA A 191 11.55 22.26 0.90
C ALA A 191 11.36 22.64 2.39
N LYS A 192 10.45 23.57 2.69
CA LYS A 192 10.08 23.93 4.08
C LYS A 192 9.40 22.76 4.80
N ALA A 193 8.45 22.09 4.15
CA ALA A 193 7.75 20.95 4.71
C ALA A 193 8.71 19.77 4.96
N LEU A 194 9.60 19.48 4.00
CA LEU A 194 10.65 18.47 4.15
C LEU A 194 11.62 18.82 5.28
N GLY A 195 12.05 20.09 5.41
CA GLY A 195 12.91 20.54 6.50
C GLY A 195 12.27 20.38 7.89
N ARG A 196 10.96 20.64 8.03
CA ARG A 196 10.23 20.39 9.30
C ARG A 196 10.19 18.90 9.62
N LEU A 197 9.90 18.09 8.62
CA LEU A 197 9.87 16.63 8.76
C LEU A 197 11.22 16.07 9.19
N ASP A 198 12.30 16.49 8.50
CA ASP A 198 13.65 16.09 8.84
C ASP A 198 14.03 16.50 10.26
N THR A 199 13.69 17.73 10.66
CA THR A 199 13.96 18.22 12.01
C THR A 199 13.30 17.35 13.07
N ALA A 200 12.03 16.98 12.88
CA ALA A 200 11.31 16.11 13.81
C ALA A 200 11.93 14.71 13.89
N VAL A 201 12.23 14.10 12.74
CA VAL A 201 12.81 12.75 12.69
C VAL A 201 14.22 12.71 13.28
N TYR A 202 15.09 13.67 12.92
CA TYR A 202 16.45 13.72 13.48
C TYR A 202 16.44 13.99 14.98
N ARG A 203 15.54 14.82 15.51
CA ARG A 203 15.39 15.01 16.94
C ARG A 203 15.10 13.70 17.66
N ILE A 204 14.15 12.90 17.16
CA ILE A 204 13.81 11.60 17.74
C ILE A 204 15.00 10.62 17.68
N ILE A 205 15.72 10.60 16.55
CA ILE A 205 16.93 9.78 16.38
C ILE A 205 17.99 10.16 17.42
N GLN A 206 18.28 11.46 17.57
CA GLN A 206 19.30 11.94 18.52
C GLN A 206 18.93 11.68 19.97
N GLU A 207 17.67 11.90 20.35
CA GLU A 207 17.18 11.57 21.69
C GLU A 207 17.35 10.07 21.99
N ARG A 208 17.03 9.21 21.02
CA ARG A 208 17.17 7.76 21.20
C ARG A 208 18.63 7.33 21.28
N ARG A 209 19.52 7.90 20.48
CA ARG A 209 20.98 7.63 20.57
C ARG A 209 21.56 8.10 21.88
N ALA A 210 21.14 9.27 22.39
CA ALA A 210 21.63 9.82 23.66
C ALA A 210 21.26 8.94 24.87
N THR A 211 20.07 8.32 24.84
CA THR A 211 19.64 7.41 25.92
C THR A 211 20.22 6.00 25.76
N GLY A 212 20.52 5.56 24.54
CA GLY A 212 20.92 4.19 24.23
C GLY A 212 19.85 3.14 24.56
N GLU A 213 18.61 3.57 24.81
CA GLU A 213 17.52 2.74 25.26
C GLU A 213 16.90 1.94 24.11
N ASP A 214 16.84 0.62 24.25
CA ASP A 214 16.00 -0.21 23.38
C ASP A 214 14.56 -0.21 23.92
N ARG A 215 13.66 0.50 23.23
CA ARG A 215 12.24 0.54 23.57
C ARG A 215 11.42 -0.57 22.93
N GLY A 216 12.07 -1.48 22.19
CA GLY A 216 11.40 -2.53 21.45
C GLY A 216 10.61 -2.03 20.23
N ASP A 217 10.73 -0.75 19.87
CA ASP A 217 10.15 -0.15 18.70
C ASP A 217 11.07 -0.28 17.46
N LEU A 218 10.52 0.01 16.30
CA LEU A 218 11.24 -0.13 15.04
C LEU A 218 12.46 0.80 14.94
N LEU A 219 12.38 2.01 15.48
CA LEU A 219 13.51 2.96 15.48
C LEU A 219 14.68 2.44 16.32
N SER A 220 14.43 1.91 17.52
CA SER A 220 15.47 1.28 18.35
C SER A 220 16.16 0.16 17.59
N MET A 221 15.37 -0.66 16.90
CA MET A 221 15.91 -1.78 16.13
C MET A 221 16.75 -1.32 14.94
N LEU A 222 16.33 -0.26 14.19
CA LEU A 222 17.14 0.34 13.12
C LEU A 222 18.48 0.89 13.65
N LEU A 223 18.44 1.56 14.80
CA LEU A 223 19.62 2.13 15.43
C LEU A 223 20.60 1.06 15.96
N LEU A 224 20.10 -0.11 16.38
CA LEU A 224 20.87 -1.22 16.93
C LEU A 224 21.23 -2.27 15.87
N ALA A 225 20.58 -2.26 14.71
CA ALA A 225 20.83 -3.22 13.65
C ALA A 225 22.30 -3.22 13.22
N GLN A 226 22.89 -4.40 13.14
CA GLN A 226 24.24 -4.62 12.63
C GLN A 226 24.18 -5.53 11.41
N ASP A 227 24.93 -5.19 10.39
CA ASP A 227 25.08 -6.03 9.23
C ASP A 227 25.90 -7.27 9.56
N GLU A 228 25.41 -8.45 9.19
CA GLU A 228 26.07 -9.73 9.46
C GLU A 228 27.38 -9.90 8.66
N ASP A 229 27.50 -9.22 7.50
CA ASP A 229 28.66 -9.37 6.62
C ASP A 229 29.87 -8.51 7.09
N ASP A 230 29.62 -7.26 7.55
CA ASP A 230 30.68 -6.32 7.90
C ASP A 230 30.60 -5.78 9.33
N GLY A 231 29.57 -6.14 10.09
CA GLY A 231 29.30 -5.64 11.44
C GLY A 231 28.92 -4.15 11.48
N GLY A 232 28.73 -3.52 10.33
CA GLY A 232 28.40 -2.11 10.19
C GLY A 232 27.00 -1.78 10.66
N ARG A 233 26.81 -0.57 11.22
CA ARG A 233 25.51 -0.04 11.63
C ARG A 233 25.02 0.98 10.63
N MET A 234 23.72 1.26 10.68
CA MET A 234 23.13 2.36 9.91
C MET A 234 23.62 3.72 10.44
N SER A 235 24.01 4.63 9.53
CA SER A 235 24.21 6.03 9.87
C SER A 235 22.88 6.70 10.21
N ASP A 236 22.90 7.88 10.85
CA ASP A 236 21.69 8.64 11.17
C ASP A 236 20.88 8.98 9.90
N LEU A 237 21.58 9.27 8.79
CA LEU A 237 20.94 9.48 7.50
C LEU A 237 20.22 8.22 7.00
N GLN A 238 20.86 7.05 7.08
CA GLN A 238 20.23 5.79 6.68
C GLN A 238 19.02 5.45 7.58
N VAL A 239 19.15 5.66 8.91
CA VAL A 239 18.02 5.46 9.85
C VAL A 239 16.87 6.40 9.52
N ARG A 240 17.15 7.68 9.22
CA ARG A 240 16.16 8.67 8.77
C ARG A 240 15.45 8.19 7.50
N ASP A 241 16.20 7.77 6.50
CA ASP A 241 15.66 7.34 5.20
C ASP A 241 14.78 6.09 5.33
N GLU A 242 15.19 5.13 6.16
CA GLU A 242 14.37 3.94 6.46
C GLU A 242 13.14 4.27 7.29
N ALA A 243 13.27 5.10 8.32
CA ALA A 243 12.14 5.55 9.14
C ALA A 243 11.08 6.25 8.27
N MET A 244 11.51 7.14 7.38
CA MET A 244 10.62 7.82 6.43
C MET A 244 9.97 6.86 5.44
N THR A 245 10.75 5.91 4.91
CA THR A 245 10.25 4.90 4.00
C THR A 245 9.15 4.05 4.65
N ILE A 246 9.40 3.55 5.86
CA ILE A 246 8.45 2.68 6.56
C ILE A 246 7.22 3.46 7.00
N PHE A 247 7.39 4.70 7.48
CA PHE A 247 6.28 5.55 7.87
C PHE A 247 5.33 5.84 6.69
N LEU A 248 5.88 6.29 5.56
CA LEU A 248 5.09 6.60 4.37
C LEU A 248 4.39 5.34 3.82
N ALA A 249 5.13 4.23 3.71
CA ALA A 249 4.61 2.99 3.15
C ALA A 249 3.51 2.37 4.02
N GLY A 250 3.67 2.38 5.36
CA GLY A 250 2.73 1.76 6.28
C GLY A 250 1.46 2.59 6.53
N HIS A 251 1.56 3.90 6.43
CA HIS A 251 0.45 4.81 6.72
C HIS A 251 -0.61 4.82 5.61
N GLU A 252 -0.25 5.27 4.42
CA GLU A 252 -1.22 5.56 3.36
C GLU A 252 -1.86 4.31 2.76
N THR A 253 -1.07 3.25 2.59
CA THR A 253 -1.55 2.01 1.98
C THR A 253 -2.58 1.30 2.85
N SER A 254 -2.33 1.20 4.16
CA SER A 254 -3.27 0.64 5.14
C SER A 254 -4.55 1.48 5.25
N ALA A 255 -4.42 2.80 5.29
CA ALA A 255 -5.57 3.71 5.34
C ALA A 255 -6.51 3.53 4.15
N ASN A 256 -5.95 3.45 2.93
CA ASN A 256 -6.73 3.23 1.72
C ASN A 256 -7.42 1.87 1.75
N ALA A 257 -6.70 0.80 2.10
CA ALA A 257 -7.26 -0.55 2.19
C ALA A 257 -8.44 -0.62 3.18
N LEU A 258 -8.28 -0.08 4.39
CA LEU A 258 -9.35 -0.03 5.40
C LEU A 258 -10.54 0.82 4.96
N SER A 259 -10.31 1.95 4.29
CA SER A 259 -11.36 2.82 3.76
C SER A 259 -12.23 2.10 2.74
N TRP A 260 -11.60 1.37 1.82
CA TRP A 260 -12.30 0.58 0.83
C TRP A 260 -13.02 -0.64 1.43
N CYS A 261 -12.51 -1.25 2.51
CA CYS A 261 -13.24 -2.28 3.24
C CYS A 261 -14.58 -1.75 3.77
N TRP A 262 -14.58 -0.59 4.42
CA TRP A 262 -15.82 0.01 4.94
C TRP A 262 -16.79 0.40 3.83
N TYR A 263 -16.28 0.93 2.72
CA TYR A 263 -17.12 1.22 1.56
C TYR A 263 -17.79 -0.05 1.03
N LEU A 264 -17.03 -1.12 0.82
CA LEU A 264 -17.55 -2.39 0.31
C LEU A 264 -18.56 -3.03 1.25
N LEU A 265 -18.29 -3.05 2.54
CA LEU A 265 -19.23 -3.55 3.55
C LEU A 265 -20.56 -2.77 3.53
N ALA A 266 -20.50 -1.45 3.38
CA ALA A 266 -21.71 -0.62 3.30
C ALA A 266 -22.55 -0.88 2.04
N GLN A 267 -21.94 -1.38 0.96
CA GLN A 267 -22.64 -1.75 -0.28
C GLN A 267 -23.16 -3.19 -0.29
N HIS A 268 -22.70 -4.04 0.67
CA HIS A 268 -23.02 -5.49 0.70
C HIS A 268 -23.54 -5.91 2.09
N PRO A 269 -24.79 -5.56 2.41
CA PRO A 269 -25.38 -5.84 3.74
C PRO A 269 -25.35 -7.31 4.14
N GLU A 270 -25.45 -8.23 3.16
CA GLU A 270 -25.40 -9.68 3.40
C GLU A 270 -24.02 -10.14 3.88
N VAL A 271 -22.95 -9.53 3.40
CA VAL A 271 -21.58 -9.78 3.88
C VAL A 271 -21.37 -9.10 5.24
N GLU A 272 -21.85 -7.87 5.39
CA GLU A 272 -21.76 -7.11 6.64
C GLU A 272 -22.40 -7.85 7.82
N VAL A 273 -23.59 -8.44 7.63
CA VAL A 273 -24.28 -9.23 8.69
C VAL A 273 -23.41 -10.41 9.12
N ARG A 274 -22.84 -11.15 8.18
CA ARG A 274 -21.96 -12.29 8.48
C ARG A 274 -20.67 -11.84 9.16
N PHE A 275 -20.09 -10.73 8.72
CA PHE A 275 -18.90 -10.13 9.30
C PHE A 275 -19.12 -9.74 10.77
N HIS A 276 -20.23 -9.06 11.07
CA HIS A 276 -20.57 -8.71 12.44
C HIS A 276 -20.81 -9.95 13.32
N ALA A 277 -21.47 -10.97 12.80
CA ALA A 277 -21.69 -12.23 13.53
C ALA A 277 -20.36 -12.93 13.87
N GLU A 278 -19.40 -12.98 12.91
CA GLU A 278 -18.06 -13.52 13.15
C GLU A 278 -17.33 -12.73 14.26
N VAL A 279 -17.36 -11.40 14.19
CA VAL A 279 -16.70 -10.53 15.18
C VAL A 279 -17.28 -10.72 16.57
N ASP A 280 -18.62 -10.78 16.68
CA ASP A 280 -19.31 -10.96 17.96
C ASP A 280 -19.01 -12.32 18.59
N GLU A 281 -19.03 -13.39 17.80
CA GLU A 281 -18.70 -14.74 18.25
C GLU A 281 -17.24 -14.87 18.67
N ALA A 282 -16.32 -14.32 17.87
CA ALA A 282 -14.89 -14.42 18.13
C ALA A 282 -14.45 -13.61 19.34
N LEU A 283 -14.96 -12.38 19.49
CA LEU A 283 -14.46 -11.42 20.45
C LEU A 283 -15.31 -11.27 21.71
N LYS A 284 -16.62 -11.45 21.65
CA LYS A 284 -17.55 -11.34 22.78
C LYS A 284 -17.37 -10.02 23.56
N GLY A 285 -17.17 -8.92 22.82
CA GLY A 285 -17.00 -7.58 23.36
C GLY A 285 -15.58 -7.19 23.81
N ARG A 286 -14.65 -8.12 23.95
CA ARG A 286 -13.26 -7.83 24.32
C ARG A 286 -12.45 -7.25 23.15
N ALA A 287 -11.34 -6.59 23.46
CA ALA A 287 -10.38 -6.11 22.47
C ALA A 287 -9.84 -7.28 21.62
N PRO A 288 -9.74 -7.12 20.28
CA PRO A 288 -9.12 -8.13 19.44
C PRO A 288 -7.62 -8.24 19.71
N ARG A 289 -7.08 -9.45 19.57
CA ARG A 289 -5.65 -9.79 19.75
C ARG A 289 -5.14 -10.54 18.53
N MET A 290 -3.84 -10.65 18.38
CA MET A 290 -3.24 -11.42 17.29
C MET A 290 -3.77 -12.87 17.24
N ASP A 291 -3.92 -13.52 18.40
CA ASP A 291 -4.40 -14.90 18.49
C ASP A 291 -5.88 -15.08 18.09
N ASP A 292 -6.60 -14.00 17.89
CA ASP A 292 -7.96 -14.04 17.36
C ASP A 292 -8.01 -14.11 15.83
N THR A 293 -6.93 -13.76 15.15
CA THR A 293 -6.87 -13.72 13.67
C THR A 293 -7.34 -15.04 13.02
N PRO A 294 -6.98 -16.24 13.53
CA PRO A 294 -7.51 -17.50 12.99
C PRO A 294 -9.01 -17.69 13.19
N ARG A 295 -9.62 -16.96 14.12
CA ARG A 295 -11.07 -16.97 14.41
C ARG A 295 -11.86 -15.91 13.66
N LEU A 296 -11.16 -15.08 12.86
CA LEU A 296 -11.70 -13.99 12.06
C LEU A 296 -11.44 -14.24 10.55
N PRO A 297 -11.72 -15.44 10.01
CA PRO A 297 -11.38 -15.79 8.64
C PRO A 297 -12.15 -14.97 7.61
N LEU A 298 -13.43 -14.63 7.85
CA LEU A 298 -14.22 -13.79 6.96
C LEU A 298 -13.68 -12.35 6.94
N THR A 299 -13.30 -11.81 8.11
CA THR A 299 -12.66 -10.49 8.22
C THR A 299 -11.39 -10.43 7.37
N GLY A 300 -10.54 -11.45 7.44
CA GLY A 300 -9.33 -11.56 6.59
C GLY A 300 -9.67 -11.66 5.10
N ARG A 301 -10.72 -12.37 4.74
CA ARG A 301 -11.20 -12.50 3.35
C ARG A 301 -11.78 -11.19 2.81
N ILE A 302 -12.48 -10.42 3.64
CA ILE A 302 -12.96 -9.07 3.31
C ILE A 302 -11.79 -8.15 2.99
N PHE A 303 -10.76 -8.16 3.84
CA PHE A 303 -9.56 -7.34 3.61
C PHE A 303 -8.83 -7.74 2.32
N ALA A 304 -8.66 -9.03 2.06
CA ALA A 304 -8.05 -9.52 0.82
C ALA A 304 -8.85 -9.14 -0.43
N GLU A 305 -10.19 -9.20 -0.36
CA GLU A 305 -11.06 -8.83 -1.48
C GLU A 305 -11.06 -7.30 -1.73
N ALA A 306 -10.97 -6.50 -0.67
CA ALA A 306 -10.78 -5.06 -0.82
C ALA A 306 -9.45 -4.73 -1.49
N LEU A 307 -8.36 -5.43 -1.14
CA LEU A 307 -7.06 -5.29 -1.81
C LEU A 307 -7.08 -5.77 -3.27
N ARG A 308 -7.96 -6.69 -3.63
CA ARG A 308 -8.16 -7.10 -5.02
C ARG A 308 -8.87 -6.02 -5.83
N LEU A 309 -9.99 -5.51 -5.32
CA LEU A 309 -10.80 -4.50 -6.02
C LEU A 309 -10.12 -3.13 -6.04
N TYR A 310 -9.48 -2.76 -4.96
CA TYR A 310 -8.86 -1.44 -4.78
C TYR A 310 -7.43 -1.57 -4.23
N PRO A 311 -6.49 -2.17 -5.00
CA PRO A 311 -5.12 -2.32 -4.53
C PRO A 311 -4.46 -0.95 -4.33
N PRO A 312 -3.97 -0.63 -3.13
CA PRO A 312 -3.31 0.66 -2.89
C PRO A 312 -2.15 0.90 -3.86
N LEU A 313 -1.29 -0.10 -4.08
CA LEU A 313 -0.26 -0.05 -5.12
C LEU A 313 -0.81 -0.71 -6.40
N TRP A 314 -1.46 0.09 -7.23
CA TRP A 314 -2.23 -0.36 -8.39
C TRP A 314 -1.40 -0.59 -9.65
N VAL A 315 -0.19 -0.03 -9.71
CA VAL A 315 0.74 -0.14 -10.85
C VAL A 315 2.18 -0.08 -10.38
N VAL A 316 3.05 -0.85 -11.00
CA VAL A 316 4.50 -0.82 -10.80
C VAL A 316 5.23 -0.85 -12.13
N GLY A 317 6.36 -0.15 -12.22
CA GLY A 317 7.23 -0.12 -13.39
C GLY A 317 8.59 -0.74 -13.09
N ARG A 318 9.17 -1.38 -14.09
CA ARG A 318 10.51 -1.97 -14.08
C ARG A 318 11.27 -1.56 -15.35
N ARG A 319 12.52 -1.13 -15.20
CA ARG A 319 13.40 -0.81 -16.34
C ARG A 319 14.33 -1.99 -16.57
N ALA A 320 14.39 -2.49 -17.79
CA ALA A 320 15.29 -3.55 -18.18
C ALA A 320 16.76 -3.06 -18.17
N LEU A 321 17.64 -3.78 -17.48
CA LEU A 321 19.08 -3.50 -17.38
C LEU A 321 19.91 -4.13 -18.50
N GLU A 322 19.32 -5.10 -19.19
CA GLU A 322 19.90 -5.87 -20.30
C GLU A 322 18.79 -6.28 -21.27
N ASP A 323 19.16 -6.84 -22.42
CA ASP A 323 18.20 -7.42 -23.36
C ASP A 323 17.67 -8.74 -22.78
N ILE A 324 16.35 -8.86 -22.70
CA ILE A 324 15.66 -10.01 -22.09
C ILE A 324 14.46 -10.44 -22.95
N GLU A 325 13.84 -11.54 -22.58
CA GLU A 325 12.59 -12.00 -23.18
C GLU A 325 11.51 -12.18 -22.11
N ILE A 326 10.31 -11.63 -22.36
CA ILE A 326 9.12 -11.77 -21.51
C ILE A 326 7.94 -12.19 -22.39
N GLY A 327 7.27 -13.28 -22.01
CA GLY A 327 6.09 -13.77 -22.73
C GLY A 327 6.34 -14.09 -24.22
N GLY A 328 7.59 -14.48 -24.57
CA GLY A 328 7.99 -14.77 -25.95
C GLY A 328 8.32 -13.54 -26.81
N TYR A 329 8.46 -12.36 -26.17
CA TYR A 329 8.81 -11.11 -26.87
C TYR A 329 10.14 -10.55 -26.38
N PRO A 330 11.00 -10.05 -27.27
CA PRO A 330 12.24 -9.39 -26.89
C PRO A 330 11.97 -8.01 -26.28
N ILE A 331 12.59 -7.74 -25.15
CA ILE A 331 12.58 -6.48 -24.42
C ILE A 331 14.01 -5.94 -24.43
N ALA A 332 14.24 -4.86 -25.15
CA ALA A 332 15.56 -4.27 -25.24
C ALA A 332 15.96 -3.58 -23.91
N LYS A 333 17.25 -3.57 -23.61
CA LYS A 333 17.84 -2.79 -22.52
C LYS A 333 17.32 -1.34 -22.52
N GLY A 334 16.96 -0.84 -21.34
CA GLY A 334 16.41 0.51 -21.14
C GLY A 334 14.89 0.59 -21.28
N SER A 335 14.25 -0.40 -21.90
CA SER A 335 12.80 -0.48 -22.00
C SER A 335 12.14 -0.56 -20.63
N VAL A 336 10.90 -0.10 -20.53
CA VAL A 336 10.14 -0.14 -19.29
C VAL A 336 9.01 -1.15 -19.40
N VAL A 337 8.94 -2.06 -18.44
CA VAL A 337 7.83 -3.00 -18.28
C VAL A 337 6.91 -2.50 -17.17
N ILE A 338 5.65 -2.30 -17.48
CA ILE A 338 4.61 -1.83 -16.56
C ILE A 338 3.67 -3.00 -16.25
N ILE A 339 3.38 -3.19 -14.98
CA ILE A 339 2.48 -4.21 -14.45
C ILE A 339 1.43 -3.50 -13.62
N SER A 340 0.16 -3.80 -13.83
CA SER A 340 -0.92 -3.26 -13.00
C SER A 340 -1.60 -4.38 -12.21
N SER A 341 -1.49 -4.33 -10.88
CA SER A 341 -2.25 -5.22 -9.99
C SER A 341 -3.75 -4.98 -10.17
N TYR A 342 -4.18 -3.72 -10.37
CA TYR A 342 -5.58 -3.41 -10.65
C TYR A 342 -6.10 -4.15 -11.88
N VAL A 343 -5.41 -4.05 -13.02
CA VAL A 343 -5.85 -4.70 -14.27
C VAL A 343 -5.85 -6.22 -14.15
N THR A 344 -4.76 -6.81 -13.65
CA THR A 344 -4.66 -8.28 -13.52
C THR A 344 -5.70 -8.83 -12.54
N GLN A 345 -5.99 -8.10 -11.46
CA GLN A 345 -6.96 -8.50 -10.44
C GLN A 345 -8.41 -8.24 -10.84
N HIS A 346 -8.66 -7.53 -11.95
CA HIS A 346 -9.98 -7.34 -12.57
C HIS A 346 -10.15 -8.16 -13.86
N ASP A 347 -9.26 -9.10 -14.13
CA ASP A 347 -9.37 -9.98 -15.29
C ASP A 347 -10.37 -11.12 -15.03
N ALA A 348 -11.43 -11.18 -15.82
CA ALA A 348 -12.48 -12.18 -15.69
C ALA A 348 -12.01 -13.62 -15.87
N ARG A 349 -10.85 -13.84 -16.52
CA ARG A 349 -10.22 -15.17 -16.67
C ARG A 349 -9.78 -15.75 -15.32
N TRP A 350 -9.36 -14.89 -14.40
CA TRP A 350 -8.85 -15.25 -13.09
C TRP A 350 -9.88 -15.01 -11.98
N PHE A 351 -10.72 -13.98 -12.16
CA PHE A 351 -11.76 -13.56 -11.24
C PHE A 351 -13.10 -13.42 -11.99
N PRO A 352 -13.88 -14.50 -12.18
CA PRO A 352 -15.20 -14.40 -12.76
C PRO A 352 -16.05 -13.33 -12.05
N GLU A 353 -16.82 -12.53 -12.82
CA GLU A 353 -17.54 -11.35 -12.30
C GLU A 353 -16.58 -10.41 -11.51
N PRO A 354 -15.54 -9.85 -12.16
CA PRO A 354 -14.41 -9.24 -11.46
C PRO A 354 -14.79 -8.00 -10.63
N GLU A 355 -15.87 -7.31 -10.95
CA GLU A 355 -16.36 -6.15 -10.20
C GLU A 355 -17.18 -6.54 -8.95
N ARG A 356 -17.57 -7.80 -8.83
CA ARG A 356 -18.35 -8.29 -7.69
C ARG A 356 -17.46 -8.44 -6.47
N PHE A 357 -17.89 -7.85 -5.35
CA PHE A 357 -17.28 -8.08 -4.05
C PHE A 357 -17.69 -9.43 -3.51
N ASP A 358 -16.77 -10.37 -3.45
CA ASP A 358 -17.01 -11.73 -3.03
C ASP A 358 -15.87 -12.28 -2.17
N PRO A 359 -15.95 -12.16 -0.83
CA PRO A 359 -14.94 -12.68 0.07
C PRO A 359 -14.73 -14.21 -0.02
N GLU A 360 -15.67 -14.97 -0.60
CA GLU A 360 -15.51 -16.41 -0.76
C GLU A 360 -14.43 -16.79 -1.78
N ARG A 361 -14.00 -15.85 -2.62
CA ARG A 361 -12.82 -16.01 -3.49
C ARG A 361 -11.53 -16.33 -2.72
N TRP A 362 -11.52 -16.09 -1.41
CA TRP A 362 -10.34 -16.24 -0.56
C TRP A 362 -10.37 -17.46 0.34
N THR A 363 -11.31 -18.41 0.12
CA THR A 363 -11.20 -19.74 0.69
C THR A 363 -9.93 -20.44 0.19
N ALA A 364 -9.45 -21.44 0.93
CA ALA A 364 -8.25 -22.20 0.57
C ALA A 364 -8.38 -22.83 -0.83
N GLU A 365 -9.55 -23.39 -1.11
CA GLU A 365 -9.88 -24.06 -2.38
C GLU A 365 -9.90 -23.06 -3.54
N ALA A 366 -10.60 -21.94 -3.38
CA ALA A 366 -10.70 -20.91 -4.42
C ALA A 366 -9.33 -20.24 -4.72
N ARG A 367 -8.50 -20.09 -3.70
CA ARG A 367 -7.11 -19.59 -3.88
C ARG A 367 -6.24 -20.58 -4.65
N ALA A 368 -6.34 -21.88 -4.32
CA ALA A 368 -5.56 -22.92 -4.98
C ALA A 368 -5.94 -23.11 -6.45
N ALA A 369 -7.18 -22.80 -6.83
CA ALA A 369 -7.67 -22.93 -8.20
C ALA A 369 -7.18 -21.82 -9.16
N ARG A 370 -6.56 -20.75 -8.66
CA ARG A 370 -6.11 -19.61 -9.46
C ARG A 370 -4.59 -19.58 -9.63
N PRO A 371 -4.07 -19.04 -10.75
CA PRO A 371 -2.65 -18.74 -10.88
C PRO A 371 -2.17 -17.81 -9.75
N LYS A 372 -1.04 -18.15 -9.13
CA LYS A 372 -0.50 -17.40 -7.99
C LYS A 372 -0.37 -15.90 -8.25
N PHE A 373 0.12 -15.52 -9.43
CA PHE A 373 0.38 -14.13 -9.81
C PHE A 373 -0.81 -13.44 -10.50
N SER A 374 -2.03 -14.02 -10.39
CA SER A 374 -3.25 -13.28 -10.67
C SER A 374 -3.63 -12.31 -9.53
N TYR A 375 -3.00 -12.47 -8.34
CA TYR A 375 -3.18 -11.62 -7.17
C TYR A 375 -1.82 -11.34 -6.50
N PHE A 376 -1.42 -10.07 -6.49
CA PHE A 376 -0.11 -9.65 -5.97
C PHE A 376 -0.14 -8.20 -5.40
N PRO A 377 -1.06 -7.86 -4.49
CA PRO A 377 -1.19 -6.49 -3.96
C PRO A 377 0.03 -6.05 -3.15
N PHE A 378 0.86 -7.00 -2.71
CA PHE A 378 2.11 -6.78 -2.00
C PHE A 378 3.35 -6.98 -2.88
N SER A 379 3.18 -6.98 -4.21
CA SER A 379 4.24 -7.30 -5.17
C SER A 379 4.80 -8.73 -4.96
N ALA A 380 6.01 -9.00 -5.46
CA ALA A 380 6.68 -10.29 -5.30
C ALA A 380 8.19 -10.18 -5.51
N GLY A 381 8.92 -11.29 -5.29
CA GLY A 381 10.36 -11.40 -5.51
C GLY A 381 11.18 -10.63 -4.47
N SER A 382 12.38 -10.21 -4.87
CA SER A 382 13.33 -9.51 -3.99
C SER A 382 12.79 -8.17 -3.48
N ARG A 383 11.74 -7.64 -4.13
CA ARG A 383 11.11 -6.36 -3.81
C ARG A 383 9.67 -6.51 -3.27
N ALA A 384 9.31 -7.72 -2.81
CA ALA A 384 8.04 -7.96 -2.12
C ALA A 384 7.94 -7.07 -0.88
N CYS A 385 6.73 -6.66 -0.55
CA CYS A 385 6.44 -5.84 0.63
C CYS A 385 6.89 -6.54 1.91
N LEU A 386 7.72 -5.86 2.72
CA LEU A 386 8.12 -6.36 4.05
C LEU A 386 6.96 -6.32 5.03
N GLY A 387 6.06 -5.33 4.88
CA GLY A 387 4.93 -5.08 5.76
C GLY A 387 3.68 -5.93 5.48
N GLU A 388 3.72 -6.94 4.58
CA GLU A 388 2.52 -7.74 4.23
C GLU A 388 1.83 -8.33 5.45
N ALA A 389 2.58 -9.00 6.33
CA ALA A 389 2.03 -9.61 7.54
C ALA A 389 1.53 -8.56 8.55
N PHE A 390 2.22 -7.43 8.66
CA PHE A 390 1.81 -6.28 9.49
C PHE A 390 0.48 -5.70 8.98
N ALA A 391 0.39 -5.38 7.69
CA ALA A 391 -0.82 -4.82 7.08
C ALA A 391 -2.01 -5.77 7.16
N GLY A 392 -1.78 -7.08 6.97
CA GLY A 392 -2.82 -8.10 7.13
C GLY A 392 -3.37 -8.16 8.55
N MET A 393 -2.50 -8.11 9.57
CA MET A 393 -2.90 -8.09 10.97
C MET A 393 -3.61 -6.77 11.32
N GLU A 394 -3.04 -5.63 10.93
CA GLU A 394 -3.63 -4.30 11.12
C GLU A 394 -5.05 -4.26 10.53
N GLY A 395 -5.21 -4.72 9.28
CA GLY A 395 -6.50 -4.76 8.61
C GLY A 395 -7.55 -5.56 9.39
N VAL A 396 -7.21 -6.77 9.82
CA VAL A 396 -8.14 -7.65 10.57
C VAL A 396 -8.48 -7.07 11.94
N LEU A 397 -7.48 -6.65 12.72
CA LEU A 397 -7.71 -6.16 14.08
C LEU A 397 -8.47 -4.84 14.10
N CYS A 398 -8.15 -3.90 13.19
CA CYS A 398 -8.84 -2.61 13.10
C CYS A 398 -10.29 -2.78 12.65
N LEU A 399 -10.54 -3.57 11.61
CA LEU A 399 -11.91 -3.86 11.16
C LEU A 399 -12.73 -4.49 12.28
N ALA A 400 -12.19 -5.52 12.95
CA ALA A 400 -12.86 -6.21 14.03
C ALA A 400 -13.14 -5.31 15.24
N ALA A 401 -12.18 -4.46 15.65
CA ALA A 401 -12.34 -3.54 16.77
C ALA A 401 -13.45 -2.51 16.51
N LEU A 402 -13.47 -1.90 15.32
CA LEU A 402 -14.46 -0.90 14.94
C LEU A 402 -15.86 -1.51 14.77
N ALA A 403 -15.94 -2.70 14.14
CA ALA A 403 -17.18 -3.42 13.86
C ALA A 403 -17.94 -3.87 15.10
N GLN A 404 -17.28 -4.01 16.25
CA GLN A 404 -18.00 -4.36 17.49
C GLN A 404 -19.08 -3.33 17.86
N LYS A 405 -18.91 -2.07 17.49
CA LYS A 405 -19.83 -0.98 17.89
C LYS A 405 -20.52 -0.31 16.71
N TRP A 406 -19.93 -0.34 15.52
CA TRP A 406 -20.36 0.52 14.43
C TRP A 406 -20.75 -0.24 13.16
N ARG A 407 -21.77 0.27 12.50
CA ARG A 407 -22.11 0.08 11.08
C ARG A 407 -21.94 1.40 10.37
N LEU A 408 -21.46 1.36 9.14
CA LEU A 408 -21.25 2.57 8.34
C LEU A 408 -22.14 2.53 7.10
N ARG A 409 -22.69 3.68 6.72
CA ARG A 409 -23.54 3.82 5.53
C ARG A 409 -23.04 4.98 4.70
N VAL A 410 -22.80 4.74 3.42
CA VAL A 410 -22.41 5.81 2.49
C VAL A 410 -23.50 6.88 2.47
N VAL A 411 -23.10 8.14 2.59
CA VAL A 411 -24.03 9.28 2.50
C VAL A 411 -24.67 9.30 1.11
N PRO A 412 -26.01 9.31 1.00
CA PRO A 412 -26.67 9.32 -0.30
C PRO A 412 -26.20 10.48 -1.18
N GLY A 413 -25.88 10.19 -2.44
CA GLY A 413 -25.40 11.17 -3.40
C GLY A 413 -23.94 11.59 -3.25
N HIS A 414 -23.19 11.07 -2.27
CA HIS A 414 -21.75 11.32 -2.20
C HIS A 414 -21.02 10.64 -3.38
N PRO A 415 -20.24 11.40 -4.17
CA PRO A 415 -19.58 10.85 -5.35
C PRO A 415 -18.41 9.94 -4.94
N ILE A 416 -18.39 8.74 -5.49
CA ILE A 416 -17.27 7.80 -5.34
C ILE A 416 -16.54 7.73 -6.68
N ALA A 417 -15.29 8.13 -6.70
CA ALA A 417 -14.44 8.08 -7.89
C ALA A 417 -13.01 7.71 -7.50
N LEU A 418 -12.35 6.93 -8.33
CA LEU A 418 -10.96 6.56 -8.13
C LEU A 418 -10.02 7.73 -8.44
N GLN A 419 -8.95 7.82 -7.68
CA GLN A 419 -7.83 8.73 -7.90
C GLN A 419 -6.54 7.92 -7.97
N PRO A 420 -6.17 7.45 -9.16
CA PRO A 420 -4.95 6.67 -9.36
C PRO A 420 -3.74 7.61 -9.42
N GLN A 421 -3.03 7.70 -8.32
CA GLN A 421 -1.78 8.45 -8.15
C GLN A 421 -0.67 7.49 -7.75
N LEU A 422 0.22 7.86 -6.81
CA LEU A 422 1.17 6.93 -6.22
C LEU A 422 0.44 5.73 -5.62
N THR A 423 -0.67 6.01 -4.94
CA THR A 423 -1.61 5.01 -4.44
C THR A 423 -3.01 5.23 -5.03
N LEU A 424 -3.84 4.19 -4.99
CA LEU A 424 -5.23 4.26 -5.44
C LEU A 424 -6.13 4.76 -4.30
N ARG A 425 -6.56 6.02 -4.41
CA ARG A 425 -7.39 6.71 -3.41
C ARG A 425 -8.83 6.92 -3.90
N ALA A 426 -9.70 7.29 -2.98
CA ALA A 426 -10.99 7.88 -3.31
C ALA A 426 -10.82 9.40 -3.52
N ARG A 427 -11.15 9.91 -4.72
CA ARG A 427 -10.93 11.32 -5.14
C ARG A 427 -11.60 12.34 -4.22
N HIS A 428 -12.77 12.02 -3.69
CA HIS A 428 -13.60 12.93 -2.90
C HIS A 428 -13.68 12.52 -1.43
N GLY A 429 -12.79 11.61 -0.98
CA GLY A 429 -12.99 10.88 0.26
C GLY A 429 -14.20 9.95 0.16
N ILE A 430 -14.62 9.36 1.27
CA ILE A 430 -15.81 8.52 1.37
C ILE A 430 -16.60 8.99 2.60
N LYS A 431 -17.63 9.82 2.40
CA LYS A 431 -18.48 10.27 3.50
C LYS A 431 -19.46 9.18 3.91
N MET A 432 -19.44 8.83 5.19
CA MET A 432 -20.28 7.78 5.75
C MET A 432 -20.98 8.25 7.02
N THR A 433 -22.23 7.86 7.16
CA THR A 433 -22.99 8.03 8.41
C THR A 433 -22.68 6.86 9.33
N LEU A 434 -22.32 7.15 10.56
CA LEU A 434 -22.09 6.19 11.63
C LEU A 434 -23.42 5.75 12.22
N ALA A 435 -23.65 4.45 12.36
CA ALA A 435 -24.80 3.86 13.02
C ALA A 435 -24.33 2.94 14.14
N ALA A 436 -24.70 3.25 15.38
CA ALA A 436 -24.40 2.39 16.51
C ALA A 436 -25.17 1.07 16.37
N ARG A 437 -24.52 -0.04 16.71
CA ARG A 437 -25.16 -1.35 16.73
C ARG A 437 -25.93 -1.52 18.05
N ALA A 438 -27.22 -1.87 17.94
CA ALA A 438 -28.12 -1.99 19.10
C ALA A 438 -27.76 -3.12 20.07
N ASP A 439 -27.00 -4.13 19.60
CA ASP A 439 -26.71 -5.38 20.34
C ASP A 439 -25.22 -5.52 20.71
N SER A 440 -24.48 -4.43 20.81
CA SER A 440 -23.08 -4.51 21.28
C SER A 440 -23.10 -4.93 22.76
N PRO A 441 -22.48 -6.09 23.14
CA PRO A 441 -22.40 -6.46 24.55
C PRO A 441 -21.66 -5.36 25.33
N PRO A 442 -22.04 -5.07 26.58
CA PRO A 442 -21.35 -4.08 27.40
C PRO A 442 -19.89 -4.46 27.56
N VAL A 443 -19.02 -3.47 27.40
CA VAL A 443 -17.58 -3.60 27.64
C VAL A 443 -17.40 -3.98 29.11
N ALA A 444 -16.88 -5.18 29.38
CA ALA A 444 -16.53 -5.62 30.72
C ALA A 444 -15.20 -5.04 31.18
#